data_dd034c69f632deb603a3c49592e743f6
#
_entry.id   dd034c69f632deb603a3c49592e743f6
#
_cell.length_a   1.000
_cell.length_b   1.000
_cell.length_c   1.000
_cell.angle_alpha   90.00
_cell.angle_beta   90.00
_cell.angle_gamma   90.00
#
_symmetry.space_group_name_H-M   'P 1'
#
loop_
_entity.id
_entity.type
_entity.pdbx_description
1 polymer ?
#
loop_
_entity_poly.entity_id
_entity_poly.type
_entity_poly.pdbx_seq_one_letter_code
_entity_poly.pdbx_strand_id
1 'polypeptide(L)'
;DMALLLRTRQRAMELTALDRPLERLLYYSVSVQQVLDGAAEEIYESEDLPEPEGRGDVGSFLNVFRELEILTPKWRKRLKGPSPRKLAQSDRAMLRYLISRYWLQTISDLDLVCRGKFMISAVVLVCLLGGDPVETAQLFSKEIENDAENVDALLDGAYALPGLTDRN
;
A
#
# COMPACT_ATOMS: atom_id res chain seq x y z
N ASP A 1 -14.21 -2.83 17.78
CA ASP A 1 -12.79 -2.79 17.64
C ASP A 1 -12.15 -1.50 17.13
N MET A 2 -12.91 -0.40 17.22
CA MET A 2 -12.35 0.92 16.88
C MET A 2 -11.13 1.27 17.76
N ALA A 3 -11.13 0.90 19.05
CA ALA A 3 -9.99 1.12 19.93
C ALA A 3 -8.73 0.40 19.46
N LEU A 4 -8.86 -0.83 18.96
CA LEU A 4 -7.76 -1.58 18.37
C LEU A 4 -7.23 -0.88 17.11
N LEU A 5 -8.12 -0.43 16.23
CA LEU A 5 -7.72 0.26 15.00
C LEU A 5 -7.04 1.61 15.28
N LEU A 6 -7.49 2.36 16.26
CA LEU A 6 -6.86 3.62 16.65
C LEU A 6 -5.43 3.40 17.17
N ARG A 7 -5.26 2.42 18.07
CA ARG A 7 -3.95 2.09 18.63
C ARG A 7 -2.99 1.57 17.56
N THR A 8 -3.47 0.67 16.71
CA THR A 8 -2.64 0.08 15.65
C THR A 8 -2.33 1.06 14.53
N ARG A 9 -3.22 2.02 14.23
CA ARG A 9 -2.91 3.10 13.30
C ARG A 9 -1.70 3.91 13.75
N GLN A 10 -1.64 4.26 15.02
CA GLN A 10 -0.51 5.02 15.56
C GLN A 10 0.81 4.24 15.38
N ARG A 11 0.81 2.94 15.68
CA ARG A 11 1.99 2.11 15.49
C ARG A 11 2.35 1.97 14.00
N ALA A 12 1.37 1.80 13.13
CA ALA A 12 1.59 1.75 11.69
C ALA A 12 2.29 3.02 11.17
N MET A 13 1.90 4.19 11.66
CA MET A 13 2.56 5.44 11.30
C MET A 13 4.02 5.49 11.77
N GLU A 14 4.32 4.97 12.95
CA GLU A 14 5.70 4.89 13.46
C GLU A 14 6.58 3.99 12.58
N LEU A 15 6.02 2.90 12.06
CA LEU A 15 6.75 1.97 11.20
C LEU A 15 7.26 2.62 9.91
N THR A 16 6.61 3.68 9.43
CA THR A 16 7.02 4.37 8.21
C THR A 16 8.39 5.04 8.31
N ALA A 17 8.88 5.28 9.52
CA ALA A 17 10.19 5.88 9.78
C ALA A 17 11.32 4.84 9.90
N LEU A 18 11.00 3.56 9.97
CA LEU A 18 11.96 2.48 10.12
C LEU A 18 12.50 2.01 8.75
N ASP A 19 13.52 1.17 8.78
CA ASP A 19 13.99 0.49 7.57
C ASP A 19 12.92 -0.44 7.02
N ARG A 20 12.91 -0.67 5.71
CA ARG A 20 11.95 -1.54 5.01
C ARG A 20 10.49 -1.28 5.42
N PRO A 21 10.02 -0.02 5.33
CA PRO A 21 8.72 0.35 5.89
C PRO A 21 7.54 -0.33 5.21
N LEU A 22 7.62 -0.62 3.91
CA LEU A 22 6.54 -1.27 3.16
C LEU A 22 6.34 -2.71 3.64
N GLU A 23 7.41 -3.46 3.80
CA GLU A 23 7.35 -4.84 4.28
C GLU A 23 6.92 -4.90 5.74
N ARG A 24 7.44 -4.00 6.57
CA ARG A 24 7.00 -3.89 7.97
C ARG A 24 5.50 -3.62 8.06
N LEU A 25 4.99 -2.71 7.25
CA LEU A 25 3.56 -2.40 7.22
C LEU A 25 2.73 -3.61 6.79
N LEU A 26 3.19 -4.34 5.78
CA LEU A 26 2.49 -5.54 5.32
C LEU A 26 2.40 -6.60 6.43
N TYR A 27 3.51 -6.94 7.06
CA TYR A 27 3.52 -7.92 8.15
C TYR A 27 2.69 -7.46 9.34
N TYR A 28 2.77 -6.18 9.68
CA TYR A 28 1.97 -5.60 10.76
C TYR A 28 0.48 -5.68 10.45
N SER A 29 0.08 -5.36 9.22
CA SER A 29 -1.32 -5.46 8.78
C SER A 29 -1.85 -6.88 8.90
N VAL A 30 -1.03 -7.88 8.53
CA VAL A 30 -1.40 -9.30 8.67
C VAL A 30 -1.57 -9.67 10.13
N SER A 31 -0.66 -9.25 11.00
CA SER A 31 -0.74 -9.54 12.43
C SER A 31 -1.97 -8.90 13.09
N VAL A 32 -2.27 -7.66 12.76
CA VAL A 32 -3.49 -6.98 13.24
C VAL A 32 -4.74 -7.69 12.71
N GLN A 33 -4.72 -8.10 11.45
CA GLN A 33 -5.84 -8.84 10.85
C GLN A 33 -6.13 -10.13 11.61
N GLN A 34 -5.12 -10.87 12.02
CA GLN A 34 -5.28 -12.09 12.81
C GLN A 34 -5.99 -11.83 14.14
N VAL A 35 -5.70 -10.70 14.78
CA VAL A 35 -6.40 -10.30 16.00
C VAL A 35 -7.85 -9.89 15.69
N LEU A 36 -8.08 -9.16 14.60
CA LEU A 36 -9.42 -8.78 14.16
C LEU A 36 -10.30 -10.00 13.86
N ASP A 37 -9.72 -11.03 13.27
CA ASP A 37 -10.39 -12.28 12.92
C ASP A 37 -10.58 -13.24 14.10
N GLY A 38 -10.01 -12.92 15.25
CA GLY A 38 -10.03 -13.80 16.42
C GLY A 38 -9.08 -14.99 16.32
N ALA A 39 -8.17 -14.99 15.34
CA ALA A 39 -7.20 -16.06 15.13
C ALA A 39 -5.95 -15.91 16.02
N ALA A 40 -5.71 -14.74 16.57
CA ALA A 40 -4.64 -14.46 17.52
C ALA A 40 -5.14 -13.54 18.64
N GLU A 41 -4.55 -13.67 19.83
CA GLU A 41 -4.89 -12.83 20.97
C GLU A 41 -4.07 -11.54 21.00
N GLU A 42 -2.85 -11.58 20.49
CA GLU A 42 -1.90 -10.47 20.52
C GLU A 42 -1.34 -10.17 19.13
N ILE A 43 -0.99 -8.89 18.92
CA ILE A 43 -0.29 -8.44 17.72
C ILE A 43 1.18 -8.81 17.87
N TYR A 44 1.73 -9.44 16.85
CA TYR A 44 3.15 -9.79 16.77
C TYR A 44 3.88 -8.88 15.81
N GLU A 45 4.99 -8.30 16.25
CA GLU A 45 5.93 -7.58 15.39
C GLU A 45 7.27 -8.31 15.39
N SER A 46 7.73 -8.74 14.22
CA SER A 46 9.05 -9.34 14.09
C SER A 46 10.13 -8.25 14.04
N GLU A 47 11.17 -8.39 14.84
CA GLU A 47 12.36 -7.53 14.76
C GLU A 47 13.14 -7.82 13.47
N ASP A 48 13.19 -9.09 13.09
CA ASP A 48 13.89 -9.57 11.90
C ASP A 48 12.90 -9.87 10.78
N LEU A 49 12.88 -9.00 9.77
CA LEU A 49 12.11 -9.25 8.57
C LEU A 49 12.79 -10.30 7.71
N PRO A 50 12.04 -11.27 7.15
CA PRO A 50 12.64 -12.23 6.24
C PRO A 50 13.21 -11.52 5.01
N GLU A 51 14.23 -12.14 4.41
CA GLU A 51 14.76 -11.66 3.14
C GLU A 51 13.67 -11.70 2.08
N PRO A 52 13.64 -10.70 1.18
CA PRO A 52 12.64 -10.66 0.13
C PRO A 52 12.76 -11.89 -0.79
N GLU A 53 11.72 -12.69 -0.85
CA GLU A 53 11.63 -13.78 -1.82
C GLU A 53 11.28 -13.22 -3.20
N GLY A 54 12.27 -13.22 -4.09
CA GLY A 54 12.08 -12.93 -5.50
C GLY A 54 11.69 -11.48 -5.83
N ARG A 55 11.82 -11.13 -7.10
CA ARG A 55 11.28 -9.89 -7.65
C ARG A 55 9.90 -10.18 -8.19
N GLY A 56 8.89 -9.47 -7.67
CA GLY A 56 7.58 -9.47 -8.30
C GLY A 56 7.68 -9.02 -9.74
N ASP A 57 6.77 -9.47 -10.60
CA ASP A 57 6.69 -9.03 -12.00
C ASP A 57 6.17 -7.59 -12.06
N VAL A 58 7.08 -6.66 -12.34
CA VAL A 58 6.77 -5.23 -12.48
C VAL A 58 5.76 -5.00 -13.60
N GLY A 59 5.84 -5.74 -14.70
CA GLY A 59 4.91 -5.62 -15.82
C GLY A 59 3.49 -5.97 -15.41
N SER A 60 3.30 -7.09 -14.73
CA SER A 60 1.98 -7.50 -14.23
C SER A 60 1.42 -6.51 -13.19
N PHE A 61 2.28 -6.00 -12.32
CA PHE A 61 1.89 -4.98 -11.34
C PHE A 61 1.38 -3.71 -12.04
N LEU A 62 2.13 -3.19 -13.00
CA LEU A 62 1.75 -1.97 -13.73
C LEU A 62 0.49 -2.17 -14.57
N ASN A 63 0.25 -3.38 -15.09
CA ASN A 63 -0.95 -3.66 -15.88
C ASN A 63 -2.24 -3.48 -15.08
N VAL A 64 -2.24 -3.76 -13.79
CA VAL A 64 -3.41 -3.50 -12.93
C VAL A 64 -3.81 -2.03 -13.01
N PHE A 65 -2.83 -1.13 -12.92
CA PHE A 65 -3.10 0.32 -13.00
C PHE A 65 -3.45 0.78 -14.41
N ARG A 66 -2.87 0.14 -15.45
CA ARG A 66 -3.18 0.45 -16.86
C ARG A 66 -4.61 0.08 -17.26
N GLU A 67 -5.21 -0.88 -16.58
CA GLU A 67 -6.59 -1.34 -16.82
C GLU A 67 -7.64 -0.46 -16.14
N LEU A 68 -7.22 0.40 -15.20
CA LEU A 68 -8.13 1.34 -14.55
C LEU A 68 -8.55 2.46 -15.51
N GLU A 69 -9.70 3.04 -15.26
CA GLU A 69 -10.14 4.24 -15.98
C GLU A 69 -9.17 5.38 -15.69
N ILE A 70 -8.52 5.89 -16.72
CA ILE A 70 -7.45 6.89 -16.61
C ILE A 70 -7.91 8.18 -17.24
N LEU A 71 -7.88 9.27 -16.45
CA LEU A 71 -8.43 10.55 -16.85
C LEU A 71 -7.50 11.37 -17.74
N THR A 72 -6.15 11.24 -17.59
CA THR A 72 -5.22 12.11 -18.32
C THR A 72 -4.20 11.34 -19.16
N PRO A 73 -3.81 11.90 -20.34
CA PRO A 73 -2.74 11.32 -21.16
C PRO A 73 -1.38 11.29 -20.45
N LYS A 74 -1.10 12.25 -19.58
CA LYS A 74 0.14 12.32 -18.79
C LYS A 74 0.32 11.10 -17.92
N TRP A 75 -0.75 10.66 -17.24
CA TRP A 75 -0.73 9.46 -16.40
C TRP A 75 -0.50 8.20 -17.23
N ARG A 76 -1.21 8.08 -18.35
CA ARG A 76 -1.02 6.94 -19.29
C ARG A 76 0.41 6.84 -19.77
N LYS A 77 1.03 7.97 -20.12
CA LYS A 77 2.43 8.03 -20.56
C LYS A 77 3.38 7.57 -19.46
N ARG A 78 3.15 8.00 -18.21
CA ARG A 78 3.95 7.61 -17.06
C ARG A 78 3.86 6.11 -16.79
N LEU A 79 2.68 5.51 -16.92
CA LEU A 79 2.48 4.06 -16.76
C LEU A 79 3.18 3.23 -17.84
N LYS A 80 3.38 3.78 -19.03
CA LYS A 80 4.08 3.08 -20.13
C LYS A 80 5.59 3.16 -20.04
N GLY A 81 6.14 4.17 -19.40
CA GLY A 81 7.56 4.43 -19.30
C GLY A 81 8.05 4.47 -17.86
N PRO A 82 8.08 3.30 -17.14
CA PRO A 82 8.54 3.28 -15.77
C PRO A 82 10.02 3.69 -15.66
N SER A 83 10.34 4.45 -14.62
CA SER A 83 11.71 4.87 -14.29
C SER A 83 11.94 4.65 -12.79
N PRO A 84 12.19 3.42 -12.35
CA PRO A 84 12.27 3.06 -10.95
C PRO A 84 13.34 3.85 -10.18
N ARG A 85 13.02 4.24 -8.97
CA ARG A 85 13.93 4.92 -8.04
C ARG A 85 13.79 4.34 -6.64
N LYS A 86 14.73 4.68 -5.78
CA LYS A 86 14.70 4.29 -4.37
C LYS A 86 13.64 5.09 -3.60
N LEU A 87 13.19 4.52 -2.49
CA LEU A 87 12.26 5.15 -1.57
C LEU A 87 12.86 6.44 -0.99
N ALA A 88 12.12 7.54 -1.11
CA ALA A 88 12.49 8.85 -0.58
C ALA A 88 11.71 9.19 0.69
N GLN A 89 12.07 10.26 1.37
CA GLN A 89 11.34 10.73 2.56
C GLN A 89 9.90 11.13 2.22
N SER A 90 9.66 11.70 1.06
CA SER A 90 8.31 12.03 0.59
C SER A 90 7.43 10.80 0.38
N ASP A 91 8.02 9.65 0.02
CA ASP A 91 7.28 8.38 -0.09
C ASP A 91 6.86 7.87 1.29
N ARG A 92 7.72 8.03 2.29
CA ARG A 92 7.38 7.72 3.69
C ARG A 92 6.24 8.61 4.19
N ALA A 93 6.27 9.89 3.84
CA ALA A 93 5.20 10.83 4.16
C ALA A 93 3.89 10.46 3.45
N MET A 94 3.96 10.04 2.19
CA MET A 94 2.80 9.53 1.46
C MET A 94 2.21 8.29 2.15
N LEU A 95 3.06 7.37 2.59
CA LEU A 95 2.60 6.17 3.30
C LEU A 95 1.88 6.54 4.60
N ARG A 96 2.42 7.47 5.40
CA ARG A 96 1.74 7.97 6.60
C ARG A 96 0.39 8.61 6.28
N TYR A 97 0.33 9.39 5.22
CA TYR A 97 -0.93 9.99 4.77
C TYR A 97 -1.96 8.92 4.43
N LEU A 98 -1.58 7.89 3.67
CA LEU A 98 -2.47 6.80 3.29
C LEU A 98 -2.96 6.01 4.53
N ILE A 99 -2.07 5.76 5.48
CA ILE A 99 -2.44 5.11 6.76
C ILE A 99 -3.48 5.96 7.49
N SER A 100 -3.26 7.26 7.60
CA SER A 100 -4.20 8.15 8.29
C SER A 100 -5.57 8.18 7.61
N ARG A 101 -5.61 8.06 6.29
CA ARG A 101 -6.85 8.10 5.50
C ARG A 101 -7.61 6.77 5.51
N TYR A 102 -6.92 5.66 5.36
CA TYR A 102 -7.57 4.38 5.05
C TYR A 102 -7.62 3.39 6.22
N TRP A 103 -6.71 3.47 7.19
CA TRP A 103 -6.61 2.47 8.26
C TRP A 103 -7.91 2.27 9.02
N LEU A 104 -8.54 3.36 9.47
CA LEU A 104 -9.76 3.31 10.26
C LEU A 104 -11.00 2.91 9.44
N GLN A 105 -10.95 3.00 8.12
CA GLN A 105 -12.04 2.52 7.25
C GLN A 105 -12.22 1.00 7.36
N THR A 106 -11.24 0.27 7.89
CA THR A 106 -11.32 -1.15 8.18
C THR A 106 -12.50 -1.51 9.09
N ILE A 107 -13.00 -0.56 9.89
CA ILE A 107 -14.15 -0.81 10.76
C ILE A 107 -15.41 -1.24 9.98
N SER A 108 -15.53 -0.85 8.71
CA SER A 108 -16.71 -1.13 7.91
C SER A 108 -16.79 -2.57 7.40
N ASP A 109 -15.64 -3.21 7.11
CA ASP A 109 -15.57 -4.55 6.51
C ASP A 109 -14.60 -5.50 7.22
N LEU A 110 -13.81 -4.98 8.17
CA LEU A 110 -12.78 -5.71 8.91
C LEU A 110 -11.69 -6.32 8.01
N ASP A 111 -11.39 -5.69 6.87
CA ASP A 111 -10.37 -6.14 5.93
C ASP A 111 -9.19 -5.18 5.87
N LEU A 112 -8.30 -5.29 6.85
CA LEU A 112 -7.11 -4.45 6.95
C LEU A 112 -6.01 -4.85 5.96
N VAL A 113 -5.86 -6.15 5.69
CA VAL A 113 -4.82 -6.66 4.78
C VAL A 113 -5.02 -6.09 3.38
N CYS A 114 -6.24 -6.05 2.89
CA CYS A 114 -6.58 -5.45 1.60
C CYS A 114 -6.16 -3.96 1.55
N ARG A 115 -6.48 -3.20 2.58
CA ARG A 115 -6.07 -1.79 2.69
C ARG A 115 -4.56 -1.62 2.81
N GLY A 116 -3.89 -2.48 3.58
CA GLY A 116 -2.43 -2.49 3.67
C GLY A 116 -1.79 -2.72 2.30
N LYS A 117 -2.27 -3.69 1.54
CA LYS A 117 -1.79 -3.95 0.18
C LYS A 117 -2.04 -2.77 -0.76
N PHE A 118 -3.20 -2.11 -0.65
CA PHE A 118 -3.49 -0.90 -1.43
C PHE A 118 -2.49 0.23 -1.13
N MET A 119 -2.25 0.53 0.15
CA MET A 119 -1.33 1.57 0.57
C MET A 119 0.11 1.30 0.10
N ILE A 120 0.57 0.06 0.25
CA ILE A 120 1.89 -0.37 -0.20
C ILE A 120 1.99 -0.28 -1.72
N SER A 121 0.98 -0.74 -2.44
CA SER A 121 0.93 -0.69 -3.91
C SER A 121 1.01 0.75 -4.43
N ALA A 122 0.35 1.69 -3.77
CA ALA A 122 0.38 3.10 -4.13
C ALA A 122 1.81 3.66 -4.05
N VAL A 123 2.52 3.39 -2.96
CA VAL A 123 3.90 3.84 -2.78
C VAL A 123 4.85 3.14 -3.74
N VAL A 124 4.70 1.83 -3.93
CA VAL A 124 5.50 1.07 -4.92
C VAL A 124 5.30 1.65 -6.32
N LEU A 125 4.06 1.94 -6.71
CA LEU A 125 3.76 2.54 -8.01
C LEU A 125 4.48 3.88 -8.20
N VAL A 126 4.41 4.77 -7.22
CA VAL A 126 5.07 6.08 -7.27
C VAL A 126 6.59 5.91 -7.44
N CYS A 127 7.20 4.97 -6.72
CA CYS A 127 8.63 4.66 -6.86
C CYS A 127 8.98 4.08 -8.24
N LEU A 128 8.14 3.19 -8.78
CA LEU A 128 8.36 2.59 -10.10
C LEU A 128 8.22 3.60 -11.23
N LEU A 129 7.29 4.54 -11.13
CA LEU A 129 7.11 5.59 -12.12
C LEU A 129 8.25 6.60 -12.11
N GLY A 130 8.89 6.79 -10.97
CA GLY A 130 10.03 7.69 -10.84
C GLY A 130 9.66 9.17 -10.97
N GLY A 131 10.64 9.98 -11.38
CA GLY A 131 10.46 11.43 -11.46
C GLY A 131 10.42 12.10 -10.08
N ASP A 132 9.85 13.30 -10.01
CA ASP A 132 9.66 14.00 -8.74
C ASP A 132 8.65 13.24 -7.87
N PRO A 133 9.02 12.80 -6.65
CA PRO A 133 8.12 12.03 -5.80
C PRO A 133 6.81 12.74 -5.44
N VAL A 134 6.86 14.04 -5.19
CA VAL A 134 5.68 14.82 -4.82
C VAL A 134 4.74 14.97 -6.02
N GLU A 135 5.27 15.30 -7.20
CA GLU A 135 4.48 15.41 -8.42
C GLU A 135 3.79 14.08 -8.76
N THR A 136 4.53 12.97 -8.68
CA THR A 136 3.99 11.63 -8.97
C THR A 136 2.93 11.24 -7.96
N ALA A 137 3.13 11.53 -6.67
CA ALA A 137 2.11 11.30 -5.64
C ALA A 137 0.84 12.13 -5.88
N GLN A 138 0.99 13.38 -6.32
CA GLN A 138 -0.15 14.22 -6.68
C GLN A 138 -0.92 13.68 -7.88
N LEU A 139 -0.22 13.16 -8.89
CA LEU A 139 -0.85 12.50 -10.03
C LEU A 139 -1.62 11.25 -9.60
N PHE A 140 -1.03 10.43 -8.73
CA PHE A 140 -1.71 9.27 -8.16
C PHE A 140 -2.99 9.68 -7.44
N SER A 141 -2.92 10.68 -6.58
CA SER A 141 -4.07 11.17 -5.84
C SER A 141 -5.18 11.65 -6.78
N LYS A 142 -4.83 12.40 -7.82
CA LYS A 142 -5.79 12.91 -8.80
C LYS A 142 -6.44 11.79 -9.62
N GLU A 143 -5.66 10.83 -10.08
CA GLU A 143 -6.11 9.80 -11.02
C GLU A 143 -6.77 8.60 -10.32
N ILE A 144 -6.35 8.28 -9.13
CA ILE A 144 -6.77 7.06 -8.41
C ILE A 144 -7.61 7.40 -7.19
N GLU A 145 -7.06 8.15 -6.23
CA GLU A 145 -7.72 8.38 -4.95
C GLU A 145 -9.00 9.19 -5.05
N ASN A 146 -9.07 10.14 -5.97
CA ASN A 146 -10.26 10.99 -6.16
C ASN A 146 -11.33 10.32 -7.01
N ASP A 147 -11.09 9.11 -7.50
CA ASP A 147 -12.06 8.27 -8.19
C ASP A 147 -12.39 7.05 -7.33
N ALA A 148 -13.56 7.05 -6.71
CA ALA A 148 -13.99 5.97 -5.82
C ALA A 148 -14.05 4.61 -6.52
N GLU A 149 -14.42 4.57 -7.80
CA GLU A 149 -14.45 3.32 -8.58
C GLU A 149 -13.05 2.74 -8.76
N ASN A 150 -12.04 3.58 -9.02
CA ASN A 150 -10.65 3.15 -9.12
C ASN A 150 -10.10 2.64 -7.79
N VAL A 151 -10.40 3.32 -6.69
CA VAL A 151 -10.01 2.86 -5.34
C VAL A 151 -10.64 1.51 -5.04
N ASP A 152 -11.94 1.36 -5.26
CA ASP A 152 -12.65 0.11 -5.03
C ASP A 152 -12.10 -1.03 -5.90
N ALA A 153 -11.82 -0.76 -7.17
CA ALA A 153 -11.23 -1.74 -8.08
C ALA A 153 -9.85 -2.21 -7.61
N LEU A 154 -9.02 -1.30 -7.10
CA LEU A 154 -7.71 -1.65 -6.54
C LEU A 154 -7.81 -2.42 -5.22
N LEU A 155 -8.74 -2.05 -4.35
CA LEU A 155 -9.00 -2.78 -3.11
C LEU A 155 -9.47 -4.20 -3.42
N ASP A 156 -10.38 -4.38 -4.36
CA ASP A 156 -10.85 -5.69 -4.79
C ASP A 156 -9.74 -6.52 -5.46
N GLY A 157 -8.87 -5.84 -6.23
CA GLY A 157 -7.75 -6.48 -6.91
C GLY A 157 -6.53 -6.75 -6.04
N ALA A 158 -6.47 -6.22 -4.81
CA ALA A 158 -5.29 -6.30 -3.96
C ALA A 158 -4.85 -7.74 -3.63
N TYR A 159 -5.78 -8.68 -3.59
CA TYR A 159 -5.48 -10.09 -3.38
C TYR A 159 -4.79 -10.76 -4.57
N ALA A 160 -4.96 -10.21 -5.76
CA ALA A 160 -4.43 -10.76 -6.99
C ALA A 160 -3.12 -10.09 -7.44
N LEU A 161 -2.61 -9.10 -6.69
CA LEU A 161 -1.40 -8.37 -7.07
C LEU A 161 -0.16 -9.26 -6.93
N PRO A 162 0.59 -9.51 -8.04
CA PRO A 162 1.83 -10.29 -7.98
C PRO A 162 2.89 -9.58 -7.12
N GLY A 163 3.63 -10.34 -6.32
CA GLY A 163 4.69 -9.82 -5.47
C GLY A 163 4.22 -9.13 -4.19
N LEU A 164 2.90 -8.93 -4.02
CA LEU A 164 2.28 -8.44 -2.80
C LEU A 164 1.41 -9.50 -2.14
N THR A 165 1.54 -10.74 -2.59
CA THR A 165 0.89 -11.90 -1.98
C THR A 165 1.44 -12.14 -0.58
N ASP A 166 0.59 -12.67 0.27
CA ASP A 166 0.90 -13.00 1.65
C ASP A 166 2.22 -13.76 1.73
N ARG A 167 3.21 -13.11 2.25
CA ARG A 167 4.42 -13.76 2.68
C ARG A 167 4.15 -14.31 4.09
N ASN A 168 3.46 -15.38 4.09
CA ASN A 168 3.30 -16.17 5.30
C ASN A 168 4.57 -16.94 5.57
#